data_3c4ecbf0347867a0f557d1342e25abd3
#
_entry.id   3c4ecbf0347867a0f557d1342e25abd3
#
_cell.length_a   1.000
_cell.length_b   1.000
_cell.length_c   1.000
_cell.angle_alpha   90.00
_cell.angle_beta   90.00
_cell.angle_gamma   90.00
#
_symmetry.space_group_name_H-M   'P 1'
#
loop_
_entity.id
_entity.type
_entity.pdbx_description
1 polymer ?
#
loop_
_entity_poly.entity_id
_entity_poly.type
_entity_poly.pdbx_seq_one_letter_code
_entity_poly.pdbx_strand_id
1 'polypeptide(L)'
;MFLKEFEIRWSDLDANRHLANVSYITYAGEARLAFLLSLGLNNKKLSEMMIGPVVFNEQFFYFKEAFLGQKIRVSTALAGLSKEGTFFEFEHNFYNEKGTNISRCEMIGGWLNLNSRKLTSLPLDLTNQFEASFKTANYKVITSKDTRKWNKIPKDLI
;
A
#
# COMPACT_ATOMS: atom_id res chain seq x y z
N MET A 1 2.95 -15.29 -1.26
CA MET A 1 2.08 -14.08 -1.24
C MET A 1 1.85 -13.68 0.21
N PHE A 2 2.02 -12.41 0.54
CA PHE A 2 1.72 -11.89 1.87
C PHE A 2 0.21 -11.65 2.00
N LEU A 3 -0.39 -12.08 3.10
CA LEU A 3 -1.82 -11.93 3.40
C LEU A 3 -2.00 -11.50 4.85
N LYS A 4 -2.87 -10.53 5.07
CA LYS A 4 -3.35 -10.13 6.40
C LYS A 4 -4.86 -10.33 6.47
N GLU A 5 -5.35 -10.96 7.54
CA GLU A 5 -6.78 -11.17 7.78
C GLU A 5 -7.34 -10.04 8.66
N PHE A 6 -8.57 -9.65 8.36
CA PHE A 6 -9.38 -8.69 9.11
C PHE A 6 -10.78 -9.25 9.29
N GLU A 7 -11.41 -8.91 10.40
CA GLU A 7 -12.84 -9.10 10.63
C GLU A 7 -13.54 -7.75 10.50
N ILE A 8 -14.62 -7.69 9.71
CA ILE A 8 -15.39 -6.47 9.50
C ILE A 8 -16.19 -6.16 10.76
N ARG A 9 -15.88 -5.03 11.38
CA ARG A 9 -16.51 -4.54 12.60
C ARG A 9 -17.69 -3.62 12.27
N TRP A 10 -18.56 -3.39 13.23
CA TRP A 10 -19.66 -2.45 13.09
C TRP A 10 -19.18 -1.03 12.74
N SER A 11 -18.07 -0.58 13.31
CA SER A 11 -17.45 0.72 13.04
C SER A 11 -16.90 0.88 11.61
N ASP A 12 -16.77 -0.21 10.88
CA ASP A 12 -16.21 -0.21 9.52
C ASP A 12 -17.30 -0.06 8.43
N LEU A 13 -18.58 0.03 8.84
CA LEU A 13 -19.72 0.07 7.94
C LEU A 13 -20.12 1.49 7.55
N ASP A 14 -20.72 1.62 6.37
CA ASP A 14 -21.40 2.83 5.91
C ASP A 14 -22.93 2.77 6.12
N ALA A 15 -23.63 3.79 5.64
CA ALA A 15 -25.09 3.88 5.71
C ALA A 15 -25.82 2.76 4.93
N ASN A 16 -25.16 2.11 3.98
CA ASN A 16 -25.69 0.98 3.23
C ASN A 16 -25.48 -0.37 3.96
N ARG A 17 -24.92 -0.35 5.17
CA ARG A 17 -24.65 -1.51 6.03
C ARG A 17 -23.61 -2.48 5.45
N HIS A 18 -22.75 -2.03 4.56
CA HIS A 18 -21.61 -2.79 4.07
C HIS A 18 -20.30 -2.05 4.33
N LEU A 19 -19.18 -2.73 4.11
CA LEU A 19 -17.84 -2.20 4.36
C LEU A 19 -17.66 -0.87 3.62
N ALA A 20 -17.41 0.21 4.39
CA ALA A 20 -17.25 1.56 3.87
C ALA A 20 -15.97 1.69 3.04
N ASN A 21 -15.97 2.58 2.04
CA ASN A 21 -14.79 2.86 1.21
C ASN A 21 -13.58 3.29 2.07
N VAL A 22 -13.79 4.09 3.11
CA VAL A 22 -12.71 4.51 4.03
C VAL A 22 -12.08 3.34 4.78
N SER A 23 -12.84 2.28 5.07
CA SER A 23 -12.36 1.08 5.74
C SER A 23 -11.45 0.25 4.83
N TYR A 24 -11.71 0.21 3.52
CA TYR A 24 -10.79 -0.39 2.56
C TYR A 24 -9.44 0.31 2.56
N ILE A 25 -9.42 1.64 2.64
CA ILE A 25 -8.18 2.43 2.73
C ILE A 25 -7.40 2.07 3.99
N THR A 26 -8.09 2.00 5.14
CA THR A 26 -7.51 1.61 6.43
C THR A 26 -6.90 0.21 6.36
N TYR A 27 -7.64 -0.77 5.85
CA TYR A 27 -7.19 -2.15 5.74
C TYR A 27 -6.01 -2.34 4.77
N ALA A 28 -6.00 -1.60 3.65
CA ALA A 28 -4.83 -1.56 2.76
C ALA A 28 -3.59 -1.01 3.47
N GLY A 29 -3.74 0.09 4.22
CA GLY A 29 -2.67 0.70 5.00
C GLY A 29 -2.11 -0.25 6.07
N GLU A 30 -2.98 -0.93 6.82
CA GLU A 30 -2.57 -1.90 7.84
C GLU A 30 -1.92 -3.17 7.24
N ALA A 31 -2.41 -3.64 6.09
CA ALA A 31 -1.80 -4.77 5.39
C ALA A 31 -0.41 -4.41 4.89
N ARG A 32 -0.24 -3.19 4.36
CA ARG A 32 1.03 -2.63 3.94
C ARG A 32 2.02 -2.51 5.10
N LEU A 33 1.58 -1.95 6.23
CA LEU A 33 2.41 -1.88 7.44
C LEU A 33 2.85 -3.27 7.89
N ALA A 34 1.93 -4.24 7.94
CA ALA A 34 2.27 -5.62 8.34
C ALA A 34 3.26 -6.26 7.34
N PHE A 35 3.14 -5.97 6.05
CA PHE A 35 4.11 -6.39 5.03
C PHE A 35 5.49 -5.76 5.27
N LEU A 36 5.57 -4.45 5.53
CA LEU A 36 6.83 -3.77 5.86
C LEU A 36 7.50 -4.37 7.10
N LEU A 37 6.70 -4.66 8.14
CA LEU A 37 7.18 -5.32 9.36
C LEU A 37 7.76 -6.71 9.05
N SER A 38 7.15 -7.47 8.15
CA SER A 38 7.66 -8.80 7.74
C SER A 38 9.01 -8.73 7.01
N LEU A 39 9.35 -7.58 6.44
CA LEU A 39 10.65 -7.25 5.84
C LEU A 39 11.62 -6.62 6.85
N GLY A 40 11.30 -6.62 8.14
CA GLY A 40 12.15 -6.02 9.19
C GLY A 40 12.10 -4.49 9.26
N LEU A 41 11.24 -3.84 8.49
CA LEU A 41 11.02 -2.38 8.51
C LEU A 41 10.02 -2.01 9.61
N ASN A 42 10.43 -2.16 10.87
CA ASN A 42 9.61 -1.73 12.00
C ASN A 42 9.81 -0.23 12.31
N ASN A 43 8.91 0.31 13.13
CA ASN A 43 8.92 1.72 13.51
C ASN A 43 10.25 2.16 14.14
N LYS A 44 10.91 1.29 14.93
CA LYS A 44 12.21 1.58 15.53
C LYS A 44 13.26 1.77 14.46
N LYS A 45 13.39 0.82 13.51
CA LYS A 45 14.38 0.89 12.41
C LYS A 45 14.12 2.11 11.50
N LEU A 46 12.86 2.37 11.15
CA LEU A 46 12.48 3.56 10.36
C LEU A 46 12.83 4.86 11.09
N SER A 47 12.55 4.92 12.41
CA SER A 47 12.89 6.09 13.24
C SER A 47 14.39 6.30 13.34
N GLU A 48 15.17 5.25 13.55
CA GLU A 48 16.65 5.33 13.60
C GLU A 48 17.24 5.85 12.29
N MET A 49 16.66 5.45 11.15
CA MET A 49 17.06 5.93 9.82
C MET A 49 16.50 7.31 9.49
N MET A 50 15.58 7.85 10.30
CA MET A 50 14.83 9.08 10.01
C MET A 50 14.12 9.01 8.64
N ILE A 51 13.54 7.86 8.31
CA ILE A 51 12.85 7.61 7.04
C ILE A 51 11.38 7.23 7.33
N GLY A 52 10.47 7.76 6.54
CA GLY A 52 9.05 7.42 6.58
C GLY A 52 8.47 7.19 5.19
N PRO A 53 7.52 6.24 5.03
CA PRO A 53 6.82 6.06 3.78
C PRO A 53 5.79 7.18 3.55
N VAL A 54 5.66 7.62 2.30
CA VAL A 54 4.63 8.56 1.86
C VAL A 54 3.88 7.98 0.66
N VAL A 55 2.59 8.26 0.59
CA VAL A 55 1.73 7.85 -0.53
C VAL A 55 1.55 9.04 -1.46
N PHE A 56 1.73 8.83 -2.76
CA PHE A 56 1.48 9.85 -3.80
C PHE A 56 0.13 9.66 -4.46
N ASN A 57 -0.28 8.42 -4.65
CA ASN A 57 -1.56 8.08 -5.27
C ASN A 57 -2.03 6.71 -4.76
N GLU A 58 -3.33 6.60 -4.53
CA GLU A 58 -4.04 5.34 -4.29
C GLU A 58 -5.28 5.32 -5.15
N GLN A 59 -5.55 4.17 -5.80
CA GLN A 59 -6.73 3.96 -6.60
C GLN A 59 -7.41 2.65 -6.20
N PHE A 60 -8.70 2.74 -5.85
CA PHE A 60 -9.50 1.61 -5.44
C PHE A 60 -10.52 1.23 -6.51
N PHE A 61 -10.68 -0.08 -6.70
CA PHE A 61 -11.68 -0.71 -7.54
C PHE A 61 -12.52 -1.63 -6.67
N TYR A 62 -13.85 -1.42 -6.66
CA TYR A 62 -14.80 -2.18 -5.85
C TYR A 62 -15.60 -3.11 -6.76
N PHE A 63 -15.57 -4.41 -6.47
CA PHE A 63 -16.19 -5.42 -7.31
C PHE A 63 -17.40 -6.07 -6.65
N LYS A 64 -17.35 -6.24 -5.31
CA LYS A 64 -18.41 -6.88 -4.53
C LYS A 64 -18.48 -6.28 -3.14
N GLU A 65 -19.66 -6.32 -2.55
CA GLU A 65 -19.93 -5.88 -1.19
C GLU A 65 -19.36 -6.86 -0.16
N ALA A 66 -19.09 -6.35 1.04
CA ALA A 66 -18.69 -7.11 2.20
C ALA A 66 -19.45 -6.58 3.42
N PHE A 67 -19.81 -7.47 4.36
CA PHE A 67 -20.77 -7.21 5.42
C PHE A 67 -20.20 -7.49 6.81
N LEU A 68 -20.89 -6.97 7.84
CA LEU A 68 -20.55 -7.15 9.26
C LEU A 68 -20.22 -8.61 9.58
N GLY A 69 -19.14 -8.81 10.35
CA GLY A 69 -18.73 -10.12 10.86
C GLY A 69 -18.06 -11.03 9.82
N GLN A 70 -18.04 -10.64 8.56
CA GLN A 70 -17.29 -11.39 7.55
C GLN A 70 -15.79 -11.17 7.73
N LYS A 71 -15.01 -12.20 7.44
CA LYS A 71 -13.56 -12.11 7.37
C LYS A 71 -13.12 -11.80 5.95
N ILE A 72 -12.17 -10.89 5.84
CA ILE A 72 -11.51 -10.58 4.58
C ILE A 72 -10.00 -10.75 4.72
N ARG A 73 -9.34 -11.14 3.64
CA ARG A 73 -7.88 -11.24 3.55
C ARG A 73 -7.38 -10.25 2.53
N VAL A 74 -6.42 -9.44 2.94
CA VAL A 74 -5.81 -8.43 2.08
C VAL A 74 -4.40 -8.88 1.73
N SER A 75 -4.14 -9.04 0.43
CA SER A 75 -2.80 -9.32 -0.06
C SER A 75 -1.98 -8.05 -0.20
N THR A 76 -0.67 -8.18 -0.11
CA THR A 76 0.28 -7.14 -0.51
C THR A 76 1.32 -7.76 -1.43
N ALA A 77 1.45 -7.19 -2.62
CA ALA A 77 2.44 -7.59 -3.61
C ALA A 77 3.15 -6.37 -4.17
N LEU A 78 4.44 -6.49 -4.43
CA LEU A 78 5.24 -5.45 -5.05
C LEU A 78 4.92 -5.39 -6.55
N ALA A 79 4.38 -4.26 -7.01
CA ALA A 79 4.05 -4.02 -8.42
C ALA A 79 5.13 -3.20 -9.14
N GLY A 80 5.94 -2.47 -8.38
CA GLY A 80 7.05 -1.70 -8.93
C GLY A 80 8.03 -1.23 -7.87
N LEU A 81 9.30 -1.08 -8.26
CA LEU A 81 10.36 -0.53 -7.42
C LEU A 81 11.31 0.28 -8.30
N SER A 82 11.75 1.45 -7.82
CA SER A 82 12.81 2.19 -8.49
C SER A 82 14.17 1.56 -8.22
N LYS A 83 15.12 1.73 -9.15
CA LYS A 83 16.47 1.15 -9.03
C LYS A 83 17.16 1.53 -7.73
N GLU A 84 16.96 2.78 -7.30
CA GLU A 84 17.56 3.34 -6.08
C GLU A 84 16.73 3.05 -4.83
N GLY A 85 15.60 2.34 -4.94
CA GLY A 85 14.70 2.07 -3.82
C GLY A 85 13.99 3.31 -3.27
N THR A 86 13.90 4.41 -4.03
CA THR A 86 13.21 5.64 -3.61
C THR A 86 11.70 5.52 -3.72
N PHE A 87 11.21 4.88 -4.79
CA PHE A 87 9.80 4.73 -5.10
C PHE A 87 9.40 3.27 -5.10
N PHE A 88 8.18 2.99 -4.66
CA PHE A 88 7.59 1.66 -4.66
C PHE A 88 6.13 1.72 -5.12
N GLU A 89 5.67 0.67 -5.76
CA GLU A 89 4.28 0.47 -6.16
C GLU A 89 3.79 -0.85 -5.57
N PHE A 90 2.65 -0.84 -4.87
CA PHE A 90 2.02 -2.03 -4.33
C PHE A 90 0.65 -2.25 -4.95
N GLU A 91 0.30 -3.51 -5.10
CA GLU A 91 -1.05 -3.98 -5.36
C GLU A 91 -1.57 -4.72 -4.12
N HIS A 92 -2.76 -4.32 -3.67
CA HIS A 92 -3.51 -5.01 -2.63
C HIS A 92 -4.78 -5.58 -3.25
N ASN A 93 -5.01 -6.87 -3.08
CA ASN A 93 -6.27 -7.50 -3.43
C ASN A 93 -6.99 -7.94 -2.16
N PHE A 94 -8.29 -7.64 -2.11
CA PHE A 94 -9.17 -7.98 -1.00
C PHE A 94 -9.97 -9.21 -1.36
N TYR A 95 -9.90 -10.25 -0.53
CA TYR A 95 -10.59 -11.52 -0.76
C TYR A 95 -11.55 -11.79 0.39
N ASN A 96 -12.77 -12.24 0.06
CA ASN A 96 -13.68 -12.77 1.05
C ASN A 96 -13.24 -14.18 1.53
N GLU A 97 -14.00 -14.77 2.46
CA GLU A 97 -13.71 -16.09 3.04
C GLU A 97 -13.59 -17.19 1.98
N LYS A 98 -14.34 -17.07 0.87
CA LYS A 98 -14.31 -18.01 -0.26
C LYS A 98 -13.14 -17.80 -1.22
N GLY A 99 -12.29 -16.79 -0.96
CA GLY A 99 -11.18 -16.44 -1.83
C GLY A 99 -11.58 -15.63 -3.07
N THR A 100 -12.82 -15.14 -3.12
CA THR A 100 -13.27 -14.27 -4.22
C THR A 100 -12.68 -12.87 -4.04
N ASN A 101 -12.07 -12.29 -5.09
CA ASN A 101 -11.63 -10.92 -5.08
C ASN A 101 -12.82 -9.96 -5.04
N ILE A 102 -12.92 -9.14 -4.00
CA ILE A 102 -14.01 -8.19 -3.77
C ILE A 102 -13.60 -6.74 -4.01
N SER A 103 -12.30 -6.45 -3.94
CA SER A 103 -11.76 -5.11 -4.23
C SER A 103 -10.26 -5.20 -4.53
N ARG A 104 -9.74 -4.18 -5.20
CA ARG A 104 -8.31 -4.00 -5.47
C ARG A 104 -7.91 -2.56 -5.15
N CYS A 105 -6.73 -2.40 -4.58
CA CYS A 105 -6.04 -1.12 -4.46
C CYS A 105 -4.71 -1.19 -5.18
N GLU A 106 -4.45 -0.20 -6.02
CA GLU A 106 -3.15 0.07 -6.60
C GLU A 106 -2.61 1.37 -6.01
N MET A 107 -1.40 1.36 -5.49
CA MET A 107 -0.81 2.53 -4.88
C MET A 107 0.64 2.71 -5.27
N ILE A 108 1.05 3.96 -5.36
CA ILE A 108 2.44 4.35 -5.52
C ILE A 108 2.86 5.30 -4.42
N GLY A 109 4.03 5.09 -3.89
CA GLY A 109 4.62 5.89 -2.82
C GLY A 109 6.12 6.00 -2.94
N GLY A 110 6.72 6.56 -1.92
CA GLY A 110 8.17 6.71 -1.82
C GLY A 110 8.60 6.88 -0.38
N TRP A 111 9.90 7.04 -0.20
CA TRP A 111 10.49 7.26 1.10
C TRP A 111 10.85 8.72 1.29
N LEU A 112 10.51 9.25 2.45
CA LEU A 112 10.77 10.62 2.87
C LEU A 112 11.81 10.61 4.00
N ASN A 113 12.83 11.43 3.87
CA ASN A 113 13.68 11.77 5.01
C ASN A 113 12.91 12.73 5.93
N LEU A 114 12.71 12.34 7.18
CA LEU A 114 11.86 13.05 8.14
C LEU A 114 12.45 14.38 8.61
N ASN A 115 13.78 14.52 8.56
CA ASN A 115 14.49 15.76 8.92
C ASN A 115 14.43 16.79 7.78
N SER A 116 14.90 16.40 6.59
CA SER A 116 14.99 17.31 5.45
C SER A 116 13.66 17.50 4.72
N ARG A 117 12.67 16.63 4.98
CA ARG A 117 11.37 16.57 4.29
C ARG A 117 11.49 16.39 2.77
N LYS A 118 12.57 15.74 2.34
CA LYS A 118 12.84 15.43 0.92
C LYS A 118 12.78 13.92 0.70
N LEU A 119 12.50 13.53 -0.54
CA LEU A 119 12.55 12.13 -0.95
C LEU A 119 13.96 11.56 -0.77
N THR A 120 14.02 10.31 -0.37
CA THR A 120 15.27 9.59 -0.11
C THR A 120 15.13 8.13 -0.55
N SER A 121 16.25 7.44 -0.68
CA SER A 121 16.28 6.01 -0.99
C SER A 121 16.40 5.18 0.28
N LEU A 122 15.91 3.95 0.24
CA LEU A 122 16.24 2.97 1.26
C LEU A 122 17.72 2.56 1.15
N PRO A 123 18.36 2.14 2.26
CA PRO A 123 19.62 1.42 2.22
C PRO A 123 19.56 0.22 1.27
N LEU A 124 20.69 -0.12 0.65
CA LEU A 124 20.76 -1.16 -0.38
C LEU A 124 20.29 -2.54 0.10
N ASP A 125 20.61 -2.91 1.34
CA ASP A 125 20.17 -4.17 1.95
C ASP A 125 18.63 -4.27 2.03
N LEU A 126 17.96 -3.18 2.39
CA LEU A 126 16.51 -3.10 2.44
C LEU A 126 15.89 -3.05 1.03
N THR A 127 16.51 -2.32 0.10
CA THR A 127 16.09 -2.31 -1.30
C THR A 127 16.14 -3.73 -1.88
N ASN A 128 17.18 -4.50 -1.61
CA ASN A 128 17.31 -5.90 -2.03
C ASN A 128 16.24 -6.80 -1.38
N GLN A 129 15.88 -6.57 -0.11
CA GLN A 129 14.79 -7.30 0.54
C GLN A 129 13.44 -7.03 -0.11
N PHE A 130 13.16 -5.77 -0.50
CA PHE A 130 11.99 -5.42 -1.28
C PHE A 130 12.00 -6.13 -2.63
N GLU A 131 13.13 -6.05 -3.34
CA GLU A 131 13.29 -6.68 -4.67
C GLU A 131 13.08 -8.21 -4.60
N ALA A 132 13.46 -8.85 -3.50
CA ALA A 132 13.26 -10.28 -3.27
C ALA A 132 11.84 -10.64 -2.81
N SER A 133 10.98 -9.67 -2.51
CA SER A 133 9.62 -9.93 -2.02
C SER A 133 8.69 -10.41 -3.13
N PHE A 134 7.47 -10.84 -2.74
CA PHE A 134 6.46 -11.31 -3.69
C PHE A 134 6.03 -10.20 -4.64
N LYS A 135 6.14 -10.46 -5.94
CA LYS A 135 5.83 -9.53 -7.02
C LYS A 135 4.54 -9.87 -7.73
N THR A 136 3.91 -8.84 -8.29
CA THR A 136 2.81 -9.04 -9.25
C THR A 136 3.34 -9.58 -10.59
N ALA A 137 2.46 -10.18 -11.39
CA ALA A 137 2.82 -10.63 -12.74
C ALA A 137 3.29 -9.48 -13.65
N ASN A 138 2.81 -8.26 -13.40
CA ASN A 138 3.13 -7.06 -14.16
C ASN A 138 4.17 -6.16 -13.45
N TYR A 139 4.99 -6.75 -12.57
CA TYR A 139 6.06 -6.00 -11.90
C TYR A 139 6.96 -5.26 -12.89
N LYS A 140 7.31 -4.03 -12.58
CA LYS A 140 8.16 -3.18 -13.41
C LYS A 140 9.14 -2.35 -12.58
N VAL A 141 10.23 -1.93 -13.20
CA VAL A 141 11.09 -0.87 -12.66
C VAL A 141 10.40 0.47 -12.90
N ILE A 142 10.18 1.22 -11.82
CA ILE A 142 9.51 2.53 -11.87
C ILE A 142 10.49 3.69 -11.70
N THR A 143 10.03 4.88 -12.05
CA THR A 143 10.79 6.13 -11.97
C THR A 143 9.93 7.24 -11.36
N SER A 144 10.50 8.41 -11.14
CA SER A 144 9.75 9.59 -10.67
C SER A 144 8.58 9.98 -11.60
N LYS A 145 8.62 9.62 -12.88
CA LYS A 145 7.52 9.87 -13.82
C LYS A 145 6.26 9.07 -13.48
N ASP A 146 6.42 7.87 -12.91
CA ASP A 146 5.31 7.01 -12.52
C ASP A 146 4.54 7.55 -11.30
N THR A 147 5.15 8.44 -10.51
CA THR A 147 4.54 9.03 -9.30
C THR A 147 3.41 10.02 -9.61
N ARG A 148 3.32 10.49 -10.87
CA ARG A 148 2.32 11.46 -11.34
C ARG A 148 1.48 10.86 -12.46
N LYS A 149 0.74 9.80 -12.14
CA LYS A 149 -0.18 9.17 -13.10
C LYS A 149 -1.12 10.22 -13.71
N TRP A 150 -1.36 10.12 -15.02
CA TRP A 150 -2.24 10.99 -15.81
C TRP A 150 -1.91 12.48 -15.76
N ASN A 151 -0.66 12.87 -15.54
CA ASN A 151 -0.21 14.28 -15.48
C ASN A 151 -1.03 15.15 -14.50
N LYS A 152 -1.50 14.56 -13.41
CA LYS A 152 -2.19 15.33 -12.37
C LYS A 152 -1.19 16.23 -11.65
N ILE A 153 -1.38 17.53 -11.80
CA ILE A 153 -0.57 18.56 -11.17
C ILE A 153 -1.44 19.40 -10.22
N PRO A 154 -0.86 19.98 -9.16
CA PRO A 154 -1.59 20.90 -8.29
C PRO A 154 -2.14 22.08 -9.08
N LYS A 155 -3.29 22.59 -8.61
CA LYS A 155 -3.86 23.87 -9.03
C LYS A 155 -4.05 24.68 -7.77
N ASP A 156 -3.39 25.84 -7.70
CA ASP A 156 -3.55 26.74 -6.57
C ASP A 156 -4.91 27.45 -6.64
N LEU A 157 -5.46 27.78 -5.47
CA LEU A 157 -6.61 28.66 -5.36
C LEU A 157 -6.11 30.09 -5.56
N ILE A 158 -6.59 30.77 -6.62
CA ILE A 158 -6.23 32.15 -6.93
C ILE A 158 -7.18 33.09 -6.22
#